data_333bd445167dbe491f2fc03c8f9a3fdd
#
_entry.id   333bd445167dbe491f2fc03c8f9a3fdd
#
_cell.length_a   1.000
_cell.length_b   1.000
_cell.length_c   1.000
_cell.angle_alpha   90.00
_cell.angle_beta   90.00
_cell.angle_gamma   90.00
#
_symmetry.space_group_name_H-M   'P 1'
#
loop_
_entity.id
_entity.type
_entity.pdbx_description
1 polymer ?
#
loop_
_entity_poly.entity_id
_entity_poly.type
_entity_poly.pdbx_seq_one_letter_code
_entity_poly.pdbx_strand_id
1 'polypeptide(L)'
;MKAVVLDDRDQFRVAEMPEPAPGPGQVAIRVAYAGIQWGDVLVRDGHFHVPRPFIPGFEAAGHVIAAGTGVEHVSVGDPVIALTSSGAYAEVVVAPAVLTFPASGLDLRTAAASGWTTPTAYDLINTVSRVRPGDSVLIHAAAGAVGTMAAQFARLAGASTVTGVAGDPSRAAYAASFGYDRVLTRSEFPQALAGESFDVILDPVGGPARRASLHLLTPHGRLAVYGNIATFEPVTVSANDLLMTGASLLTYNSSLLSQTSPARLAESARLALESLASGQVKIDITAEYAMADLGTAIQDLAGGTTRGKTILRIA
;
A
#
# COMPACT_ATOMS: atom_id res chain seq x y z
N MET A 1 24.93 10.61 7.72
CA MET A 1 24.31 9.44 7.10
C MET A 1 23.97 9.71 5.65
N LYS A 2 24.03 8.69 4.79
CA LYS A 2 23.53 8.82 3.42
C LYS A 2 22.01 8.74 3.38
N ALA A 3 21.41 9.57 2.53
CA ALA A 3 19.97 9.57 2.28
C ALA A 3 19.69 9.93 0.81
N VAL A 4 18.58 9.46 0.26
CA VAL A 4 18.06 10.00 -1.00
C VAL A 4 17.22 11.22 -0.69
N VAL A 5 17.57 12.33 -1.29
CA VAL A 5 16.93 13.63 -1.09
C VAL A 5 16.24 14.05 -2.38
N LEU A 6 14.99 14.47 -2.28
CA LEU A 6 14.28 15.21 -3.30
C LEU A 6 14.63 16.69 -3.11
N ASP A 7 15.38 17.24 -4.04
CA ASP A 7 15.93 18.60 -3.94
C ASP A 7 14.97 19.69 -4.49
N ASP A 8 15.41 20.94 -4.46
CA ASP A 8 14.62 22.10 -4.93
C ASP A 8 14.34 22.09 -6.45
N ARG A 9 14.97 21.19 -7.20
CA ARG A 9 14.74 20.97 -8.64
C ARG A 9 13.88 19.74 -8.92
N ASP A 10 13.24 19.18 -7.88
CA ASP A 10 12.46 17.93 -7.94
C ASP A 10 13.25 16.73 -8.45
N GLN A 11 14.57 16.68 -8.14
CA GLN A 11 15.44 15.59 -8.51
C GLN A 11 15.85 14.77 -7.29
N PHE A 12 15.81 13.44 -7.44
CA PHE A 12 16.34 12.53 -6.44
C PHE A 12 17.86 12.45 -6.54
N ARG A 13 18.57 12.66 -5.43
CA ARG A 13 20.00 12.49 -5.33
C ARG A 13 20.41 11.93 -3.98
N VAL A 14 21.45 11.11 -3.98
CA VAL A 14 22.07 10.68 -2.72
C VAL A 14 22.90 11.83 -2.14
N ALA A 15 22.69 12.13 -0.86
CA ALA A 15 23.37 13.21 -0.15
C ALA A 15 23.71 12.78 1.29
N GLU A 16 24.73 13.42 1.86
CA GLU A 16 25.02 13.31 3.29
C GLU A 16 24.06 14.22 4.08
N MET A 17 23.40 13.63 5.05
CA MET A 17 22.44 14.30 5.92
C MET A 17 22.79 14.04 7.40
N PRO A 18 22.39 14.93 8.31
CA PRO A 18 22.50 14.65 9.75
C PRO A 18 21.75 13.37 10.11
N GLU A 19 22.31 12.57 11.01
CA GLU A 19 21.61 11.40 11.54
C GLU A 19 20.55 11.86 12.56
N PRO A 20 19.28 11.43 12.40
CA PRO A 20 18.22 11.84 13.31
C PRO A 20 18.29 11.04 14.62
N ALA A 21 17.87 11.67 15.73
CA ALA A 21 17.74 11.01 17.03
C ALA A 21 16.26 10.86 17.40
N PRO A 22 15.86 9.73 18.05
CA PRO A 22 14.49 9.50 18.43
C PRO A 22 14.09 10.35 19.65
N GLY A 23 12.91 10.98 19.56
CA GLY A 23 12.24 11.61 20.68
C GLY A 23 11.40 10.61 21.52
N PRO A 24 10.66 11.09 22.52
CA PRO A 24 9.74 10.25 23.31
C PRO A 24 8.73 9.52 22.40
N GLY A 25 8.52 8.22 22.64
CA GLY A 25 7.62 7.37 21.86
C GLY A 25 8.10 7.07 20.43
N GLN A 26 9.39 7.30 20.13
CA GLN A 26 9.99 7.03 18.82
C GLN A 26 11.17 6.06 18.94
N VAL A 27 11.50 5.42 17.82
CA VAL A 27 12.70 4.59 17.66
C VAL A 27 13.52 5.09 16.49
N ALA A 28 14.85 4.98 16.58
CA ALA A 28 15.76 5.12 15.45
C ALA A 28 16.11 3.72 14.93
N ILE A 29 16.03 3.56 13.62
CA ILE A 29 16.19 2.28 12.92
C ILE A 29 17.31 2.43 11.91
N ARG A 30 18.32 1.55 11.95
CA ARG A 30 19.27 1.36 10.86
C ARG A 30 18.59 0.57 9.77
N VAL A 31 18.32 1.23 8.66
CA VAL A 31 17.51 0.69 7.56
C VAL A 31 18.36 -0.24 6.71
N ALA A 32 17.86 -1.45 6.48
CA ALA A 32 18.42 -2.38 5.50
C ALA A 32 17.71 -2.22 4.14
N TYR A 33 16.38 -2.19 4.18
CA TYR A 33 15.52 -2.04 3.00
C TYR A 33 14.36 -1.11 3.29
N ALA A 34 13.85 -0.45 2.24
CA ALA A 34 12.64 0.36 2.28
C ALA A 34 11.68 -0.02 1.14
N GLY A 35 10.39 0.04 1.38
CA GLY A 35 9.40 -0.23 0.34
C GLY A 35 9.14 1.01 -0.53
N ILE A 36 9.01 0.80 -1.85
CA ILE A 36 8.62 1.86 -2.79
C ILE A 36 7.12 1.75 -3.04
N GLN A 37 6.41 2.87 -3.01
CA GLN A 37 4.96 2.90 -3.12
C GLN A 37 4.45 4.11 -3.91
N TRP A 38 3.14 4.11 -4.24
CA TRP A 38 2.53 5.19 -5.03
C TRP A 38 2.61 6.57 -4.36
N GLY A 39 2.69 6.63 -3.04
CA GLY A 39 2.92 7.88 -2.29
C GLY A 39 4.20 8.61 -2.72
N ASP A 40 5.24 7.88 -3.11
CA ASP A 40 6.50 8.46 -3.59
C ASP A 40 6.32 9.13 -4.96
N VAL A 41 5.47 8.57 -5.82
CA VAL A 41 5.06 9.20 -7.09
C VAL A 41 4.31 10.51 -6.81
N LEU A 42 3.38 10.50 -5.84
CA LEU A 42 2.61 11.70 -5.48
C LEU A 42 3.49 12.80 -4.88
N VAL A 43 4.54 12.45 -4.15
CA VAL A 43 5.54 13.40 -3.65
C VAL A 43 6.36 13.99 -4.79
N ARG A 44 6.87 13.15 -5.70
CA ARG A 44 7.64 13.61 -6.87
C ARG A 44 6.83 14.56 -7.74
N ASP A 45 5.56 14.22 -8.00
CA ASP A 45 4.69 14.97 -8.92
C ASP A 45 4.02 16.18 -8.24
N GLY A 46 4.36 16.48 -6.96
CA GLY A 46 3.87 17.65 -6.23
C GLY A 46 2.42 17.54 -5.76
N HIS A 47 1.77 16.37 -5.86
CA HIS A 47 0.43 16.16 -5.31
C HIS A 47 0.45 16.12 -3.77
N PHE A 48 1.54 15.68 -3.18
CA PHE A 48 1.82 15.85 -1.76
C PHE A 48 2.81 17.01 -1.60
N HIS A 49 2.34 18.12 -1.04
CA HIS A 49 3.17 19.27 -0.76
C HIS A 49 4.08 18.98 0.44
N VAL A 50 5.37 18.84 0.18
CA VAL A 50 6.41 18.64 1.19
C VAL A 50 7.48 19.73 1.06
N PRO A 51 8.11 20.14 2.18
CA PRO A 51 9.23 21.09 2.11
C PRO A 51 10.38 20.48 1.30
N ARG A 52 11.23 21.34 0.74
CA ARG A 52 12.49 20.94 0.09
C ARG A 52 13.67 21.47 0.90
N PRO A 53 14.77 20.74 1.03
CA PRO A 53 14.98 19.35 0.62
C PRO A 53 14.16 18.37 1.47
N PHE A 54 13.72 17.25 0.89
CA PHE A 54 12.89 16.23 1.53
C PHE A 54 13.48 14.84 1.36
N ILE A 55 13.54 14.05 2.44
CA ILE A 55 13.90 12.63 2.39
C ILE A 55 12.61 11.81 2.29
N PRO A 56 12.29 11.20 1.13
CA PRO A 56 11.08 10.41 0.97
C PRO A 56 11.19 9.01 1.59
N GLY A 57 10.18 8.16 1.29
CA GLY A 57 10.08 6.81 1.81
C GLY A 57 9.20 6.74 3.05
N PHE A 58 8.25 5.82 3.02
CA PHE A 58 7.17 5.74 4.00
C PHE A 58 7.17 4.45 4.79
N GLU A 59 8.01 3.48 4.45
CA GLU A 59 8.15 2.20 5.15
C GLU A 59 9.58 1.70 5.08
N ALA A 60 10.04 1.12 6.16
CA ALA A 60 11.40 0.59 6.28
C ALA A 60 11.42 -0.72 7.07
N ALA A 61 12.42 -1.55 6.80
CA ALA A 61 12.82 -2.64 7.68
C ALA A 61 14.33 -2.56 7.97
N GLY A 62 14.67 -2.89 9.19
CA GLY A 62 16.04 -2.79 9.69
C GLY A 62 16.12 -3.15 11.16
N HIS A 63 17.15 -2.67 11.85
CA HIS A 63 17.36 -2.93 13.26
C HIS A 63 17.25 -1.65 14.07
N VAL A 64 16.58 -1.74 15.22
CA VAL A 64 16.52 -0.63 16.18
C VAL A 64 17.93 -0.32 16.70
N ILE A 65 18.34 0.94 16.61
CA ILE A 65 19.65 1.40 17.12
C ILE A 65 19.53 2.31 18.34
N ALA A 66 18.36 2.93 18.53
CA ALA A 66 18.04 3.71 19.73
C ALA A 66 16.53 3.76 19.95
N ALA A 67 16.11 3.87 21.20
CA ALA A 67 14.71 4.04 21.57
C ALA A 67 14.56 5.26 22.49
N GLY A 68 13.56 6.08 22.22
CA GLY A 68 13.18 7.20 23.08
C GLY A 68 12.43 6.74 24.33
N THR A 69 12.18 7.64 25.23
CA THR A 69 11.43 7.35 26.48
C THR A 69 10.01 6.86 26.18
N GLY A 70 9.54 5.89 26.96
CA GLY A 70 8.18 5.32 26.81
C GLY A 70 8.04 4.24 25.74
N VAL A 71 9.14 3.79 25.14
CA VAL A 71 9.15 2.64 24.21
C VAL A 71 9.46 1.37 24.99
N GLU A 72 8.53 0.41 24.99
CA GLU A 72 8.65 -0.82 25.80
C GLU A 72 8.54 -2.12 24.99
N HIS A 73 7.97 -2.06 23.76
CA HIS A 73 7.64 -3.27 22.98
C HIS A 73 8.69 -3.67 21.94
N VAL A 74 9.73 -2.83 21.75
CA VAL A 74 10.92 -3.13 20.94
C VAL A 74 12.18 -2.64 21.66
N SER A 75 13.29 -3.32 21.42
CA SER A 75 14.59 -3.08 22.04
C SER A 75 15.68 -2.81 21.00
N VAL A 76 16.78 -2.18 21.42
CA VAL A 76 17.96 -2.00 20.57
C VAL A 76 18.47 -3.37 20.10
N GLY A 77 18.68 -3.51 18.80
CA GLY A 77 19.08 -4.75 18.13
C GLY A 77 17.92 -5.53 17.49
N ASP A 78 16.67 -5.25 17.88
CA ASP A 78 15.52 -5.96 17.31
C ASP A 78 15.35 -5.67 15.82
N PRO A 79 15.09 -6.71 14.99
CA PRO A 79 14.66 -6.53 13.61
C PRO A 79 13.20 -6.05 13.59
N VAL A 80 12.94 -4.96 12.86
CA VAL A 80 11.61 -4.31 12.86
C VAL A 80 11.15 -3.90 11.47
N ILE A 81 9.82 -3.77 11.35
CA ILE A 81 9.10 -3.12 10.27
C ILE A 81 8.56 -1.80 10.82
N ALA A 82 8.77 -0.69 10.12
CA ALA A 82 8.27 0.59 10.54
C ALA A 82 7.48 1.29 9.44
N LEU A 83 6.32 1.84 9.82
CA LEU A 83 5.58 2.77 8.99
C LEU A 83 5.95 4.19 9.41
N THR A 84 6.39 4.98 8.45
CA THR A 84 6.85 6.35 8.68
C THR A 84 6.05 7.35 7.85
N SER A 85 6.09 8.60 8.23
CA SER A 85 5.54 9.70 7.42
C SER A 85 6.52 10.18 6.34
N SER A 86 7.80 9.86 6.47
CA SER A 86 8.91 10.19 5.55
C SER A 86 10.21 9.59 6.07
N GLY A 87 11.31 9.76 5.33
CA GLY A 87 12.66 9.52 5.80
C GLY A 87 13.18 8.09 5.62
N ALA A 88 12.37 7.16 5.12
CA ALA A 88 12.78 5.75 5.01
C ALA A 88 13.88 5.49 3.95
N TYR A 89 14.12 6.41 3.02
CA TYR A 89 15.18 6.28 2.03
C TYR A 89 16.50 6.86 2.53
N ALA A 90 16.89 6.47 3.75
CA ALA A 90 18.12 6.88 4.42
C ALA A 90 18.70 5.71 5.23
N GLU A 91 19.99 5.78 5.55
CA GLU A 91 20.66 4.77 6.38
C GLU A 91 20.05 4.66 7.79
N VAL A 92 19.48 5.78 8.31
CA VAL A 92 18.77 5.80 9.59
C VAL A 92 17.47 6.56 9.43
N VAL A 93 16.38 6.00 9.96
CA VAL A 93 15.08 6.65 10.03
C VAL A 93 14.56 6.66 11.47
N VAL A 94 13.85 7.72 11.83
CA VAL A 94 13.07 7.77 13.09
C VAL A 94 11.62 7.47 12.79
N ALA A 95 11.06 6.54 13.54
CA ALA A 95 9.67 6.09 13.38
C ALA A 95 8.90 6.18 14.70
N PRO A 96 7.56 6.40 14.66
CA PRO A 96 6.71 6.24 15.83
C PRO A 96 6.76 4.80 16.33
N ALA A 97 7.03 4.59 17.62
CA ALA A 97 7.09 3.26 18.20
C ALA A 97 5.76 2.50 18.00
N VAL A 98 4.61 3.17 18.15
CA VAL A 98 3.28 2.57 17.94
C VAL A 98 3.07 2.02 16.51
N LEU A 99 3.82 2.50 15.52
CA LEU A 99 3.80 2.04 14.13
C LEU A 99 5.08 1.28 13.75
N THR A 100 5.78 0.75 14.73
CA THR A 100 6.97 -0.08 14.57
C THR A 100 6.69 -1.48 15.14
N PHE A 101 6.86 -2.50 14.32
CA PHE A 101 6.48 -3.89 14.62
C PHE A 101 7.71 -4.80 14.56
N PRO A 102 7.85 -5.80 15.43
CA PRO A 102 8.87 -6.83 15.26
C PRO A 102 8.73 -7.52 13.90
N ALA A 103 9.84 -7.72 13.20
CA ALA A 103 9.88 -8.45 11.92
C ALA A 103 9.88 -9.97 12.12
N SER A 104 9.25 -10.46 13.18
CA SER A 104 9.26 -11.86 13.62
C SER A 104 8.86 -12.82 12.49
N GLY A 105 9.72 -13.75 12.15
CA GLY A 105 9.48 -14.77 11.12
C GLY A 105 9.66 -14.28 9.67
N LEU A 106 10.01 -13.00 9.45
CA LEU A 106 10.23 -12.42 8.14
C LEU A 106 11.70 -12.00 7.97
N ASP A 107 12.27 -12.24 6.78
CA ASP A 107 13.51 -11.58 6.40
C ASP A 107 13.29 -10.07 6.14
N LEU A 108 14.35 -9.26 6.25
CA LEU A 108 14.22 -7.80 6.15
C LEU A 108 13.76 -7.30 4.77
N ARG A 109 13.96 -8.07 3.69
CA ARG A 109 13.45 -7.72 2.36
C ARG A 109 11.93 -7.85 2.31
N THR A 110 11.40 -8.98 2.77
CA THR A 110 9.96 -9.23 2.90
C THR A 110 9.33 -8.24 3.89
N ALA A 111 9.99 -7.98 5.00
CA ALA A 111 9.57 -7.01 6.01
C ALA A 111 9.41 -5.60 5.41
N ALA A 112 10.40 -5.10 4.65
CA ALA A 112 10.35 -3.79 4.00
C ALA A 112 9.25 -3.68 2.93
N ALA A 113 8.93 -4.79 2.28
CA ALA A 113 7.87 -4.85 1.27
C ALA A 113 6.46 -4.77 1.88
N SER A 114 6.30 -5.11 3.15
CA SER A 114 5.01 -5.42 3.77
C SER A 114 4.42 -4.28 4.61
N GLY A 115 5.19 -3.27 4.98
CA GLY A 115 4.82 -2.26 5.97
C GLY A 115 3.48 -1.57 5.69
N TRP A 116 3.33 -0.88 4.57
CA TRP A 116 2.06 -0.26 4.17
C TRP A 116 1.16 -1.18 3.35
N THR A 117 1.74 -2.04 2.53
CA THR A 117 1.00 -2.88 1.57
C THR A 117 0.05 -3.84 2.29
N THR A 118 0.57 -4.59 3.26
CA THR A 118 -0.17 -5.66 3.93
C THR A 118 -1.29 -5.12 4.82
N PRO A 119 -1.07 -4.12 5.70
CA PRO A 119 -2.14 -3.49 6.46
C PRO A 119 -3.21 -2.81 5.59
N THR A 120 -2.81 -2.15 4.50
CA THR A 120 -3.76 -1.53 3.57
C THR A 120 -4.69 -2.57 2.96
N ALA A 121 -4.15 -3.67 2.47
CA ALA A 121 -4.95 -4.75 1.88
C ALA A 121 -5.87 -5.41 2.92
N TYR A 122 -5.35 -5.64 4.13
CA TYR A 122 -6.12 -6.19 5.24
C TYR A 122 -7.31 -5.28 5.62
N ASP A 123 -7.05 -3.99 5.81
CA ASP A 123 -8.09 -3.02 6.16
C ASP A 123 -9.15 -2.89 5.06
N LEU A 124 -8.75 -2.82 3.80
CA LEU A 124 -9.69 -2.74 2.68
C LEU A 124 -10.66 -3.91 2.67
N ILE A 125 -10.22 -5.10 2.99
CA ILE A 125 -11.06 -6.30 3.01
C ILE A 125 -11.86 -6.43 4.31
N ASN A 126 -11.17 -6.37 5.47
CA ASN A 126 -11.78 -6.76 6.74
C ASN A 126 -12.46 -5.59 7.46
N THR A 127 -11.89 -4.38 7.40
CA THR A 127 -12.33 -3.23 8.18
C THR A 127 -13.23 -2.30 7.38
N VAL A 128 -12.82 -1.95 6.15
CA VAL A 128 -13.51 -0.98 5.30
C VAL A 128 -14.66 -1.63 4.56
N SER A 129 -14.37 -2.60 3.68
CA SER A 129 -15.38 -3.26 2.87
C SER A 129 -16.12 -4.36 3.63
N ARG A 130 -15.50 -4.89 4.68
CA ARG A 130 -16.10 -5.97 5.50
C ARG A 130 -16.61 -7.10 4.62
N VAL A 131 -15.71 -7.66 3.81
CA VAL A 131 -15.98 -8.81 2.95
C VAL A 131 -16.50 -9.97 3.81
N ARG A 132 -17.53 -10.64 3.33
CA ARG A 132 -18.22 -11.74 4.02
C ARG A 132 -18.11 -13.03 3.20
N PRO A 133 -18.24 -14.19 3.84
CA PRO A 133 -18.39 -15.45 3.12
C PRO A 133 -19.53 -15.35 2.08
N GLY A 134 -19.20 -15.71 0.84
CA GLY A 134 -20.13 -15.65 -0.29
C GLY A 134 -20.08 -14.37 -1.12
N ASP A 135 -19.46 -13.27 -0.64
CA ASP A 135 -19.32 -12.03 -1.43
C ASP A 135 -18.52 -12.26 -2.73
N SER A 136 -18.96 -11.60 -3.80
CA SER A 136 -18.22 -11.44 -5.06
C SER A 136 -17.39 -10.14 -5.00
N VAL A 137 -16.07 -10.23 -5.31
CA VAL A 137 -15.14 -9.12 -5.15
C VAL A 137 -14.48 -8.76 -6.49
N LEU A 138 -14.51 -7.49 -6.87
CA LEU A 138 -13.75 -6.93 -8.00
C LEU A 138 -12.61 -6.04 -7.48
N ILE A 139 -11.39 -6.29 -7.94
CA ILE A 139 -10.20 -5.55 -7.50
C ILE A 139 -9.51 -4.90 -8.70
N HIS A 140 -9.51 -3.57 -8.75
CA HIS A 140 -8.71 -2.82 -9.71
C HIS A 140 -7.22 -2.79 -9.33
N ALA A 141 -6.34 -2.57 -10.32
CA ALA A 141 -4.89 -2.65 -10.15
C ALA A 141 -4.43 -4.00 -9.58
N ALA A 142 -5.04 -5.08 -10.04
CA ALA A 142 -4.91 -6.44 -9.53
C ALA A 142 -3.46 -6.94 -9.44
N ALA A 143 -2.58 -6.52 -10.34
CA ALA A 143 -1.17 -6.90 -10.38
C ALA A 143 -0.26 -6.04 -9.50
N GLY A 144 -0.77 -5.00 -8.85
CA GLY A 144 -0.02 -4.17 -7.93
C GLY A 144 0.11 -4.83 -6.54
N ALA A 145 1.01 -4.30 -5.71
CA ALA A 145 1.29 -4.87 -4.40
C ALA A 145 0.03 -5.00 -3.52
N VAL A 146 -0.82 -3.95 -3.43
CA VAL A 146 -2.08 -4.01 -2.67
C VAL A 146 -3.07 -4.97 -3.33
N GLY A 147 -3.18 -4.97 -4.67
CA GLY A 147 -4.13 -5.82 -5.39
C GLY A 147 -3.86 -7.31 -5.18
N THR A 148 -2.59 -7.74 -5.27
CA THR A 148 -2.20 -9.14 -5.04
C THR A 148 -2.43 -9.59 -3.60
N MET A 149 -2.24 -8.70 -2.62
CA MET A 149 -2.51 -8.98 -1.21
C MET A 149 -4.01 -8.98 -0.91
N ALA A 150 -4.77 -8.03 -1.46
CA ALA A 150 -6.21 -7.92 -1.24
C ALA A 150 -6.97 -9.14 -1.76
N ALA A 151 -6.56 -9.72 -2.89
CA ALA A 151 -7.16 -10.95 -3.41
C ALA A 151 -6.97 -12.13 -2.43
N GLN A 152 -5.79 -12.27 -1.85
CA GLN A 152 -5.52 -13.30 -0.86
C GLN A 152 -6.36 -13.10 0.41
N PHE A 153 -6.42 -11.89 0.94
CA PHE A 153 -7.28 -11.58 2.09
C PHE A 153 -8.77 -11.75 1.79
N ALA A 154 -9.24 -11.44 0.56
CA ALA A 154 -10.61 -11.71 0.16
C ALA A 154 -10.94 -13.20 0.20
N ARG A 155 -10.00 -14.07 -0.23
CA ARG A 155 -10.14 -15.53 -0.10
C ARG A 155 -10.19 -15.97 1.36
N LEU A 156 -9.32 -15.45 2.21
CA LEU A 156 -9.34 -15.75 3.64
C LEU A 156 -10.65 -15.32 4.30
N ALA A 157 -11.23 -14.20 3.85
CA ALA A 157 -12.54 -13.72 4.31
C ALA A 157 -13.74 -14.52 3.76
N GLY A 158 -13.49 -15.51 2.86
CA GLY A 158 -14.52 -16.38 2.31
C GLY A 158 -15.24 -15.85 1.08
N ALA A 159 -14.63 -14.91 0.34
CA ALA A 159 -15.19 -14.44 -0.93
C ALA A 159 -15.44 -15.61 -1.89
N SER A 160 -16.65 -15.67 -2.49
CA SER A 160 -17.03 -16.71 -3.43
C SER A 160 -16.30 -16.59 -4.75
N THR A 161 -16.14 -15.35 -5.23
CA THR A 161 -15.40 -15.04 -6.45
C THR A 161 -14.54 -13.80 -6.24
N VAL A 162 -13.33 -13.81 -6.83
CA VAL A 162 -12.42 -12.67 -6.86
C VAL A 162 -12.00 -12.40 -8.30
N THR A 163 -12.47 -11.30 -8.85
CA THR A 163 -12.14 -10.83 -10.21
C THR A 163 -11.15 -9.68 -10.13
N GLY A 164 -10.13 -9.70 -10.98
CA GLY A 164 -9.13 -8.64 -11.07
C GLY A 164 -9.22 -7.83 -12.35
N VAL A 165 -8.75 -6.57 -12.31
CA VAL A 165 -8.48 -5.77 -13.52
C VAL A 165 -7.03 -5.32 -13.47
N ALA A 166 -6.24 -5.72 -14.48
CA ALA A 166 -4.82 -5.39 -14.63
C ALA A 166 -4.57 -4.51 -15.87
N GLY A 167 -3.37 -3.95 -15.97
CA GLY A 167 -3.00 -3.02 -17.04
C GLY A 167 -2.95 -3.66 -18.42
N ASP A 168 -2.46 -4.88 -18.51
CA ASP A 168 -2.19 -5.62 -19.74
C ASP A 168 -2.22 -7.14 -19.49
N PRO A 169 -2.17 -7.99 -20.58
CA PRO A 169 -2.23 -9.44 -20.45
C PRO A 169 -1.12 -10.06 -19.60
N SER A 170 0.10 -9.52 -19.64
CA SER A 170 1.22 -10.08 -18.87
C SER A 170 1.02 -9.91 -17.35
N ARG A 171 0.46 -8.76 -16.97
CA ARG A 171 0.08 -8.46 -15.58
C ARG A 171 -1.15 -9.24 -15.14
N ALA A 172 -2.11 -9.45 -16.04
CA ALA A 172 -3.25 -10.30 -15.74
C ALA A 172 -2.80 -11.74 -15.45
N ALA A 173 -1.91 -12.30 -16.26
CA ALA A 173 -1.32 -13.61 -16.03
C ALA A 173 -0.53 -13.69 -14.70
N TYR A 174 0.23 -12.64 -14.37
CA TYR A 174 0.95 -12.54 -13.10
C TYR A 174 -0.03 -12.51 -11.91
N ALA A 175 -1.04 -11.65 -11.96
CA ALA A 175 -2.01 -11.49 -10.88
C ALA A 175 -2.79 -12.78 -10.59
N ALA A 176 -3.09 -13.58 -11.61
CA ALA A 176 -3.86 -14.82 -11.49
C ALA A 176 -3.28 -15.79 -10.44
N SER A 177 -1.97 -15.73 -10.14
CA SER A 177 -1.32 -16.59 -9.12
C SER A 177 -1.61 -16.17 -7.67
N PHE A 178 -2.38 -15.11 -7.44
CA PHE A 178 -2.63 -14.54 -6.12
C PHE A 178 -4.08 -14.66 -5.62
N GLY A 179 -4.79 -15.69 -6.06
CA GLY A 179 -6.14 -15.96 -5.54
C GLY A 179 -7.29 -15.40 -6.36
N TYR A 180 -7.03 -14.85 -7.54
CA TYR A 180 -8.06 -14.47 -8.50
C TYR A 180 -8.64 -15.68 -9.24
N ASP A 181 -9.95 -15.70 -9.47
CA ASP A 181 -10.59 -16.66 -10.39
C ASP A 181 -10.41 -16.24 -11.84
N ARG A 182 -10.45 -14.91 -12.06
CA ARG A 182 -10.31 -14.29 -13.38
C ARG A 182 -9.63 -12.93 -13.24
N VAL A 183 -8.76 -12.61 -14.18
CA VAL A 183 -8.17 -11.27 -14.30
C VAL A 183 -8.38 -10.74 -15.70
N LEU A 184 -9.06 -9.62 -15.82
CA LEU A 184 -9.27 -8.88 -17.05
C LEU A 184 -8.16 -7.87 -17.28
N THR A 185 -7.95 -7.51 -18.51
CA THR A 185 -7.14 -6.34 -18.85
C THR A 185 -7.97 -5.06 -18.75
N ARG A 186 -7.29 -3.91 -18.62
CA ARG A 186 -7.94 -2.60 -18.63
C ARG A 186 -8.78 -2.36 -19.91
N SER A 187 -8.36 -2.88 -21.06
CA SER A 187 -9.08 -2.74 -22.33
C SER A 187 -10.35 -3.57 -22.40
N GLU A 188 -10.47 -4.63 -21.60
CA GLU A 188 -11.66 -5.46 -21.53
C GLU A 188 -12.69 -4.92 -20.52
N PHE A 189 -12.24 -4.10 -19.56
CA PHE A 189 -13.10 -3.48 -18.54
C PHE A 189 -13.76 -2.21 -19.08
N PRO A 190 -15.08 -1.97 -18.84
CA PRO A 190 -16.02 -2.83 -18.13
C PRO A 190 -16.78 -3.82 -19.04
N GLN A 191 -16.55 -3.81 -20.35
CA GLN A 191 -17.37 -4.51 -21.35
C GLN A 191 -17.45 -6.02 -21.12
N ALA A 192 -16.32 -6.64 -20.72
CA ALA A 192 -16.28 -8.07 -20.41
C ALA A 192 -17.06 -8.46 -19.14
N LEU A 193 -17.59 -7.48 -18.38
CA LEU A 193 -18.42 -7.67 -17.19
C LEU A 193 -19.89 -7.33 -17.45
N ALA A 194 -20.33 -7.25 -18.72
CA ALA A 194 -21.72 -6.93 -19.05
C ALA A 194 -22.66 -7.99 -18.46
N GLY A 195 -23.61 -7.52 -17.64
CA GLY A 195 -24.56 -8.38 -16.93
C GLY A 195 -24.04 -8.99 -15.63
N GLU A 196 -22.81 -8.72 -15.24
CA GLU A 196 -22.26 -9.11 -13.96
C GLU A 196 -22.37 -7.97 -12.94
N SER A 197 -22.35 -8.33 -11.65
CA SER A 197 -22.34 -7.37 -10.54
C SER A 197 -21.55 -7.94 -9.36
N PHE A 198 -21.07 -7.04 -8.48
CA PHE A 198 -20.16 -7.38 -7.39
C PHE A 198 -20.65 -6.81 -6.05
N ASP A 199 -20.48 -7.59 -5.00
CA ASP A 199 -20.81 -7.16 -3.63
C ASP A 199 -19.78 -6.18 -3.09
N VAL A 200 -18.52 -6.32 -3.53
CA VAL A 200 -17.40 -5.43 -3.15
C VAL A 200 -16.56 -5.08 -4.36
N ILE A 201 -16.24 -3.80 -4.49
CA ILE A 201 -15.28 -3.32 -5.49
C ILE A 201 -14.22 -2.49 -4.79
N LEU A 202 -12.93 -2.79 -5.06
CA LEU A 202 -11.78 -2.02 -4.56
C LEU A 202 -11.21 -1.17 -5.69
N ASP A 203 -11.19 0.16 -5.51
CA ASP A 203 -10.76 1.11 -6.54
C ASP A 203 -9.66 2.07 -6.08
N PRO A 204 -8.40 1.89 -6.54
CA PRO A 204 -7.35 2.90 -6.45
C PRO A 204 -7.24 3.76 -7.71
N VAL A 205 -8.03 3.50 -8.77
CA VAL A 205 -7.79 4.03 -10.12
C VAL A 205 -8.37 5.41 -10.32
N GLY A 206 -9.66 5.57 -9.98
CA GLY A 206 -10.37 6.84 -10.16
C GLY A 206 -11.00 7.02 -11.55
N GLY A 207 -11.56 8.20 -11.80
CA GLY A 207 -12.11 8.64 -13.08
C GLY A 207 -13.12 7.69 -13.74
N PRO A 208 -12.97 7.37 -15.04
CA PRO A 208 -13.90 6.51 -15.78
C PRO A 208 -14.04 5.10 -15.18
N ALA A 209 -12.95 4.52 -14.65
CA ALA A 209 -13.00 3.20 -14.03
C ALA A 209 -13.90 3.20 -12.79
N ARG A 210 -13.78 4.24 -11.94
CA ARG A 210 -14.64 4.42 -10.76
C ARG A 210 -16.12 4.60 -11.15
N ARG A 211 -16.39 5.42 -12.17
CA ARG A 211 -17.78 5.61 -12.66
C ARG A 211 -18.37 4.28 -13.14
N ALA A 212 -17.65 3.53 -13.92
CA ALA A 212 -18.09 2.22 -14.39
C ALA A 212 -18.31 1.23 -13.23
N SER A 213 -17.44 1.23 -12.23
CA SER A 213 -17.53 0.37 -11.06
C SER A 213 -18.80 0.61 -10.23
N LEU A 214 -19.28 1.86 -10.13
CA LEU A 214 -20.54 2.15 -9.44
C LEU A 214 -21.76 1.43 -10.07
N HIS A 215 -21.74 1.24 -11.39
CA HIS A 215 -22.81 0.54 -12.11
C HIS A 215 -22.69 -0.99 -12.06
N LEU A 216 -21.57 -1.50 -11.54
CA LEU A 216 -21.35 -2.94 -11.36
C LEU A 216 -21.61 -3.41 -9.93
N LEU A 217 -22.11 -2.55 -9.04
CA LEU A 217 -22.46 -2.95 -7.68
C LEU A 217 -23.79 -3.71 -7.65
N THR A 218 -23.84 -4.78 -6.86
CA THR A 218 -25.11 -5.41 -6.45
C THR A 218 -25.92 -4.43 -5.60
N PRO A 219 -27.25 -4.62 -5.44
CA PRO A 219 -27.97 -3.95 -4.37
C PRO A 219 -27.27 -4.16 -3.01
N HIS A 220 -27.07 -3.08 -2.26
CA HIS A 220 -26.28 -3.05 -1.02
C HIS A 220 -24.77 -3.32 -1.19
N GLY A 221 -24.27 -3.30 -2.42
CA GLY A 221 -22.85 -3.43 -2.72
C GLY A 221 -22.00 -2.26 -2.18
N ARG A 222 -20.69 -2.46 -2.08
CA ARG A 222 -19.74 -1.54 -1.45
C ARG A 222 -18.59 -1.24 -2.39
N LEU A 223 -18.40 0.04 -2.75
CA LEU A 223 -17.23 0.52 -3.48
C LEU A 223 -16.26 1.16 -2.49
N ALA A 224 -15.07 0.59 -2.30
CA ALA A 224 -14.01 1.14 -1.48
C ALA A 224 -12.98 1.87 -2.35
N VAL A 225 -12.90 3.18 -2.18
CA VAL A 225 -11.97 4.08 -2.86
C VAL A 225 -10.75 4.30 -1.96
N TYR A 226 -9.54 4.01 -2.48
CA TYR A 226 -8.30 4.17 -1.71
C TYR A 226 -7.14 4.81 -2.48
N GLY A 227 -7.41 5.38 -3.64
CA GLY A 227 -6.41 6.07 -4.46
C GLY A 227 -6.99 6.75 -5.68
N ASN A 228 -6.11 7.43 -6.41
CA ASN A 228 -6.38 8.11 -7.67
C ASN A 228 -5.18 7.95 -8.62
N ILE A 229 -4.77 6.69 -8.87
CA ILE A 229 -3.54 6.40 -9.61
C ILE A 229 -3.58 6.79 -11.10
N ALA A 230 -4.77 6.88 -11.71
CA ALA A 230 -4.91 7.26 -13.10
C ALA A 230 -5.27 8.74 -13.27
N THR A 231 -6.04 9.32 -12.35
CA THR A 231 -6.51 10.70 -12.47
C THR A 231 -7.10 11.20 -11.15
N PHE A 232 -6.94 12.49 -10.91
CA PHE A 232 -7.60 13.24 -9.84
C PHE A 232 -8.93 13.88 -10.29
N GLU A 233 -9.40 13.62 -11.51
CA GLU A 233 -10.72 14.11 -11.94
C GLU A 233 -11.81 13.71 -10.95
N PRO A 234 -12.64 14.66 -10.49
CA PRO A 234 -13.73 14.36 -9.56
C PRO A 234 -14.74 13.40 -10.16
N VAL A 235 -15.18 12.43 -9.37
CA VAL A 235 -16.34 11.58 -9.65
C VAL A 235 -17.42 11.95 -8.68
N THR A 236 -18.47 12.61 -9.18
CA THR A 236 -19.63 13.00 -8.38
C THR A 236 -20.60 11.84 -8.28
N VAL A 237 -21.08 11.56 -7.08
CA VAL A 237 -22.07 10.52 -6.79
C VAL A 237 -23.22 11.16 -6.04
N SER A 238 -24.45 10.90 -6.49
CA SER A 238 -25.67 11.38 -5.83
C SER A 238 -25.98 10.49 -4.62
N ALA A 239 -26.21 11.12 -3.47
CA ALA A 239 -26.66 10.40 -2.28
C ALA A 239 -28.02 9.70 -2.50
N ASN A 240 -28.91 10.32 -3.32
CA ASN A 240 -30.19 9.72 -3.64
C ASN A 240 -30.02 8.46 -4.50
N ASP A 241 -29.09 8.44 -5.44
CA ASP A 241 -28.83 7.26 -6.26
C ASP A 241 -28.28 6.10 -5.42
N LEU A 242 -27.37 6.40 -4.47
CA LEU A 242 -26.91 5.42 -3.49
C LEU A 242 -28.04 4.89 -2.62
N LEU A 243 -28.94 5.76 -2.15
CA LEU A 243 -30.11 5.36 -1.35
C LEU A 243 -31.02 4.40 -2.12
N MET A 244 -31.27 4.67 -3.40
CA MET A 244 -32.18 3.84 -4.22
C MET A 244 -31.63 2.45 -4.50
N THR A 245 -30.31 2.28 -4.53
CA THR A 245 -29.64 0.98 -4.73
C THR A 245 -29.21 0.32 -3.42
N GLY A 246 -29.21 1.07 -2.30
CA GLY A 246 -28.62 0.66 -1.03
C GLY A 246 -27.11 0.56 -1.05
N ALA A 247 -26.46 0.98 -2.15
CA ALA A 247 -25.02 0.89 -2.31
C ALA A 247 -24.27 1.84 -1.35
N SER A 248 -23.03 1.47 -1.03
CA SER A 248 -22.15 2.28 -0.17
C SER A 248 -20.91 2.71 -0.92
N LEU A 249 -20.58 3.99 -0.83
CA LEU A 249 -19.29 4.54 -1.23
C LEU A 249 -18.42 4.71 0.03
N LEU A 250 -17.35 3.95 0.11
CA LEU A 250 -16.43 3.91 1.25
C LEU A 250 -15.10 4.53 0.82
N THR A 251 -14.39 5.16 1.75
CA THR A 251 -13.05 5.68 1.51
C THR A 251 -12.06 5.13 2.51
N TYR A 252 -10.83 4.91 2.07
CA TYR A 252 -9.72 4.54 2.94
C TYR A 252 -8.49 5.39 2.64
N ASN A 253 -8.03 6.10 3.65
CA ASN A 253 -6.80 6.89 3.61
C ASN A 253 -5.89 6.47 4.77
N SER A 254 -4.98 5.54 4.49
CA SER A 254 -4.07 4.99 5.49
C SER A 254 -3.11 6.04 6.07
N SER A 255 -2.69 7.01 5.26
CA SER A 255 -1.84 8.12 5.72
C SER A 255 -2.57 9.00 6.73
N LEU A 256 -3.83 9.35 6.48
CA LEU A 256 -4.65 10.10 7.44
C LEU A 256 -4.89 9.26 8.71
N LEU A 257 -5.16 7.96 8.57
CA LEU A 257 -5.38 7.06 9.70
C LEU A 257 -4.13 6.99 10.60
N SER A 258 -2.93 6.92 10.01
CA SER A 258 -1.67 6.91 10.78
C SER A 258 -1.44 8.17 11.62
N GLN A 259 -1.98 9.30 11.18
CA GLN A 259 -1.86 10.59 11.87
C GLN A 259 -2.94 10.80 12.93
N THR A 260 -4.18 10.38 12.64
CA THR A 260 -5.33 10.68 13.49
C THR A 260 -5.67 9.55 14.47
N SER A 261 -5.31 8.31 14.15
CA SER A 261 -5.62 7.12 14.96
C SER A 261 -4.54 6.04 14.79
N PRO A 262 -3.27 6.33 15.12
CA PRO A 262 -2.16 5.40 14.89
C PRO A 262 -2.34 4.05 15.63
N ALA A 263 -2.94 4.03 16.79
CA ALA A 263 -3.22 2.81 17.54
C ALA A 263 -4.18 1.87 16.79
N ARG A 264 -5.20 2.42 16.11
CA ARG A 264 -6.12 1.63 15.30
C ARG A 264 -5.42 1.03 14.07
N LEU A 265 -4.57 1.82 13.41
CA LEU A 265 -3.75 1.31 12.30
C LEU A 265 -2.79 0.23 12.79
N ALA A 266 -2.18 0.40 13.98
CA ALA A 266 -1.26 -0.57 14.56
C ALA A 266 -1.93 -1.92 14.84
N GLU A 267 -3.18 -1.93 15.31
CA GLU A 267 -3.96 -3.16 15.51
C GLU A 267 -4.16 -3.92 14.20
N SER A 268 -4.65 -3.24 13.16
CA SER A 268 -4.80 -3.85 11.82
C SER A 268 -3.47 -4.32 11.25
N ALA A 269 -2.41 -3.51 11.40
CA ALA A 269 -1.08 -3.85 10.90
C ALA A 269 -0.53 -5.10 11.56
N ARG A 270 -0.68 -5.26 12.87
CA ARG A 270 -0.25 -6.47 13.58
C ARG A 270 -0.94 -7.72 13.04
N LEU A 271 -2.27 -7.70 12.90
CA LEU A 271 -3.04 -8.84 12.35
C LEU A 271 -2.65 -9.17 10.90
N ALA A 272 -2.43 -8.14 10.09
CA ALA A 272 -2.00 -8.29 8.72
C ALA A 272 -0.60 -8.90 8.60
N LEU A 273 0.36 -8.42 9.41
CA LEU A 273 1.72 -8.92 9.43
C LEU A 273 1.83 -10.33 10.01
N GLU A 274 0.99 -10.67 10.99
CA GLU A 274 0.86 -12.05 11.51
C GLU A 274 0.38 -13.02 10.40
N SER A 275 -0.58 -12.60 9.57
CA SER A 275 -1.05 -13.40 8.43
C SER A 275 0.06 -13.62 7.39
N LEU A 276 0.95 -12.64 7.20
CA LEU A 276 2.11 -12.78 6.32
C LEU A 276 3.16 -13.69 6.95
N ALA A 277 3.51 -13.48 8.23
CA ALA A 277 4.52 -14.26 8.94
C ALA A 277 4.13 -15.74 9.09
N SER A 278 2.83 -16.04 9.22
CA SER A 278 2.31 -17.41 9.25
C SER A 278 2.18 -18.06 7.87
N GLY A 279 2.44 -17.31 6.78
CA GLY A 279 2.34 -17.83 5.41
C GLY A 279 0.91 -17.95 4.87
N GLN A 280 -0.10 -17.42 5.57
CA GLN A 280 -1.48 -17.38 5.07
C GLN A 280 -1.61 -16.49 3.83
N VAL A 281 -0.82 -15.44 3.76
CA VAL A 281 -0.68 -14.59 2.58
C VAL A 281 0.80 -14.44 2.24
N LYS A 282 1.09 -14.10 0.99
CA LYS A 282 2.47 -13.88 0.51
C LYS A 282 2.57 -12.57 -0.24
N ILE A 283 3.69 -11.86 -0.05
CA ILE A 283 4.05 -10.69 -0.84
C ILE A 283 5.15 -11.09 -1.83
N ASP A 284 5.04 -10.60 -3.08
CA ASP A 284 6.02 -10.88 -4.11
C ASP A 284 6.84 -9.62 -4.43
N ILE A 285 8.14 -9.72 -4.20
CA ILE A 285 9.11 -8.65 -4.50
C ILE A 285 9.65 -8.90 -5.90
N THR A 286 9.24 -8.07 -6.84
CA THR A 286 9.56 -8.25 -8.27
C THR A 286 10.72 -7.39 -8.73
N ALA A 287 11.11 -6.37 -7.96
CA ALA A 287 12.25 -5.51 -8.28
C ALA A 287 12.91 -4.97 -7.00
N GLU A 288 14.23 -4.84 -7.06
CA GLU A 288 15.06 -4.24 -6.03
C GLU A 288 16.00 -3.22 -6.69
N TYR A 289 16.05 -2.02 -6.15
CA TYR A 289 16.89 -0.93 -6.64
C TYR A 289 17.89 -0.49 -5.57
N ALA A 290 19.03 0.05 -5.97
CA ALA A 290 19.93 0.75 -5.07
C ALA A 290 19.45 2.20 -4.83
N MET A 291 19.93 2.85 -3.77
CA MET A 291 19.56 4.24 -3.45
C MET A 291 19.76 5.21 -4.62
N ALA A 292 20.84 5.03 -5.40
CA ALA A 292 21.15 5.87 -6.55
C ALA A 292 20.11 5.75 -7.69
N ASP A 293 19.37 4.64 -7.73
CA ASP A 293 18.44 4.31 -8.81
C ASP A 293 16.97 4.62 -8.44
N LEU A 294 16.73 5.30 -7.29
CA LEU A 294 15.36 5.60 -6.84
C LEU A 294 14.55 6.34 -7.91
N GLY A 295 15.16 7.29 -8.62
CA GLY A 295 14.48 8.03 -9.69
C GLY A 295 13.93 7.12 -10.77
N THR A 296 14.71 6.14 -11.21
CA THR A 296 14.29 5.09 -12.16
C THR A 296 13.16 4.24 -11.58
N ALA A 297 13.30 3.78 -10.35
CA ALA A 297 12.29 2.96 -9.69
C ALA A 297 10.92 3.66 -9.59
N ILE A 298 10.90 4.96 -9.24
CA ILE A 298 9.68 5.76 -9.17
C ILE A 298 9.12 6.02 -10.58
N GLN A 299 9.98 6.21 -11.59
CA GLN A 299 9.57 6.36 -12.98
C GLN A 299 8.91 5.08 -13.51
N ASP A 300 9.48 3.91 -13.23
CA ASP A 300 8.93 2.61 -13.62
C ASP A 300 7.57 2.37 -12.94
N LEU A 301 7.45 2.71 -11.66
CA LEU A 301 6.18 2.62 -10.93
C LEU A 301 5.11 3.54 -11.55
N ALA A 302 5.44 4.81 -11.80
CA ALA A 302 4.53 5.78 -12.41
C ALA A 302 4.14 5.41 -13.84
N GLY A 303 5.09 4.91 -14.63
CA GLY A 303 4.85 4.38 -15.98
C GLY A 303 4.00 3.12 -16.00
N GLY A 304 3.73 2.57 -14.81
CA GLY A 304 2.94 1.37 -14.66
C GLY A 304 3.63 0.14 -15.28
N THR A 305 4.95 0.06 -15.36
CA THR A 305 5.71 -1.10 -15.85
C THR A 305 5.98 -2.13 -14.76
N THR A 306 5.82 -1.76 -13.49
CA THR A 306 6.01 -2.64 -12.33
C THR A 306 4.82 -3.57 -12.07
N ARG A 307 5.04 -4.63 -11.34
CA ARG A 307 4.05 -5.55 -10.77
C ARG A 307 4.49 -5.96 -9.36
N GLY A 308 3.60 -6.50 -8.54
CA GLY A 308 3.95 -6.86 -7.17
C GLY A 308 4.51 -5.68 -6.39
N LYS A 309 5.52 -5.94 -5.57
CA LYS A 309 6.21 -4.92 -4.75
C LYS A 309 7.62 -4.64 -5.24
N THR A 310 7.99 -3.39 -5.19
CA THR A 310 9.35 -2.89 -5.43
C THR A 310 9.95 -2.43 -4.12
N ILE A 311 11.22 -2.72 -3.89
CA ILE A 311 11.97 -2.28 -2.71
C ILE A 311 13.25 -1.54 -3.09
N LEU A 312 13.73 -0.74 -2.15
CA LEU A 312 15.00 -0.04 -2.21
C LEU A 312 15.96 -0.67 -1.21
N ARG A 313 17.13 -1.09 -1.65
CA ARG A 313 18.21 -1.52 -0.77
C ARG A 313 18.97 -0.29 -0.29
N ILE A 314 19.11 -0.16 1.03
CA ILE A 314 19.77 0.98 1.68
C ILE A 314 21.19 0.63 2.10
N ALA A 315 21.40 -0.55 2.71
CA ALA A 315 22.71 -1.03 3.16
C ALA A 315 23.11 -2.33 2.47
#